data_a5c325d958ec4fb81f24cfbb590a443f
#
_entry.id   a5c325d958ec4fb81f24cfbb590a443f
#
_cell.length_a   1.000
_cell.length_b   1.000
_cell.length_c   1.000
_cell.angle_alpha   90.00
_cell.angle_beta   90.00
_cell.angle_gamma   90.00
#
_symmetry.space_group_name_H-M   'P 1'
#
loop_
_entity.id
_entity.type
_entity.pdbx_description
1 polymer ?
#
loop_
_entity_poly.entity_id
_entity_poly.type
_entity_poly.pdbx_seq_one_letter_code
_entity_poly.pdbx_strand_id
1 'polypeptide(L)'
;FTKRGLIGQIAIYFAYFLKTNLRDSILIMQILLVLTYFILLFNFFKNLKIDRLMMLSIFTPIFILYPVAEIEVLARKEVFIFCIFLLTIKIKNNFYININKFLILPVAVLIWEPIVFFFPFFIAWDLINLKLFKFKEIFLKLFPTYLPSLFIAFYIMISPISLDNHN
;
A
#
# COMPACT_ATOMS: atom_id res chain seq x y z
N PHE A 1 -11.23 9.14 -16.15
CA PHE A 1 -11.70 7.95 -15.42
C PHE A 1 -11.45 8.12 -13.92
N THR A 2 -12.29 8.89 -13.25
CA THR A 2 -12.20 9.01 -11.81
C THR A 2 -13.42 8.29 -11.20
N LYS A 3 -13.34 6.96 -11.04
CA LYS A 3 -14.03 6.38 -9.89
C LYS A 3 -13.49 7.19 -8.71
N ARG A 4 -14.31 8.06 -8.13
CA ARG A 4 -13.99 8.75 -6.88
C ARG A 4 -13.87 7.68 -5.82
N GLY A 5 -12.69 7.05 -5.76
CA GLY A 5 -12.40 6.04 -4.77
C GLY A 5 -12.45 6.67 -3.38
N LEU A 6 -12.41 5.85 -2.38
CA LEU A 6 -12.46 6.20 -0.96
C LEU A 6 -11.51 7.37 -0.61
N ILE A 7 -10.36 7.48 -1.27
CA ILE A 7 -9.41 8.61 -1.11
C ILE A 7 -10.04 9.95 -1.53
N GLY A 8 -10.81 10.00 -2.60
CA GLY A 8 -11.43 11.26 -3.02
C GLY A 8 -12.42 11.79 -1.98
N GLN A 9 -13.18 10.90 -1.36
CA GLN A 9 -14.10 11.27 -0.27
C GLN A 9 -13.32 11.73 0.96
N ILE A 10 -12.27 11.01 1.35
CA ILE A 10 -11.41 11.40 2.47
C ILE A 10 -10.79 12.78 2.22
N ALA A 11 -10.32 13.06 1.00
CA ALA A 11 -9.75 14.37 0.66
C ALA A 11 -10.78 15.50 0.77
N ILE A 12 -12.04 15.26 0.38
CA ILE A 12 -13.12 16.25 0.54
C ILE A 12 -13.39 16.52 2.02
N TYR A 13 -13.52 15.47 2.85
CA TYR A 13 -13.71 15.64 4.29
C TYR A 13 -12.54 16.36 4.94
N PHE A 14 -11.31 16.06 4.52
CA PHE A 14 -10.10 16.69 5.00
C PHE A 14 -10.04 18.18 4.61
N ALA A 15 -10.42 18.51 3.38
CA ALA A 15 -10.54 19.89 2.93
C ALA A 15 -11.55 20.68 3.74
N TYR A 16 -12.72 20.08 4.01
CA TYR A 16 -13.75 20.68 4.85
C TYR A 16 -13.26 20.91 6.27
N PHE A 17 -12.59 19.93 6.86
CA PHE A 17 -12.05 20.02 8.22
C PHE A 17 -10.99 21.11 8.36
N LEU A 18 -10.06 21.20 7.41
CA LEU A 18 -8.99 22.20 7.41
C LEU A 18 -9.45 23.58 6.90
N LYS A 19 -10.67 23.70 6.38
CA LYS A 19 -11.18 24.92 5.71
C LYS A 19 -10.26 25.40 4.59
N THR A 20 -9.65 24.49 3.86
CA THR A 20 -8.72 24.75 2.76
C THR A 20 -9.31 24.31 1.42
N ASN A 21 -8.69 24.73 0.32
CA ASN A 21 -9.07 24.25 -1.01
C ASN A 21 -8.78 22.75 -1.14
N LEU A 22 -9.59 22.04 -1.93
CA LEU A 22 -9.40 20.61 -2.16
C LEU A 22 -7.99 20.28 -2.68
N ARG A 23 -7.44 21.13 -3.55
CA ARG A 23 -6.09 20.97 -4.11
C ARG A 23 -5.02 21.00 -3.01
N ASP A 24 -5.10 21.98 -2.12
CA ASP A 24 -4.14 22.14 -1.02
C ASP A 24 -4.24 20.97 -0.02
N SER A 25 -5.46 20.51 0.24
CA SER A 25 -5.70 19.35 1.09
C SER A 25 -5.10 18.07 0.52
N ILE A 26 -5.24 17.84 -0.79
CA ILE A 26 -4.62 16.71 -1.49
C ILE A 26 -3.10 16.81 -1.38
N LEU A 27 -2.53 17.99 -1.60
CA LEU A 27 -1.09 18.21 -1.53
C LEU A 27 -0.56 17.93 -0.11
N ILE A 28 -1.25 18.39 0.92
CA ILE A 28 -0.89 18.10 2.32
C ILE A 28 -0.92 16.59 2.59
N MET A 29 -1.97 15.89 2.15
CA MET A 29 -2.06 14.43 2.30
C MET A 29 -0.92 13.71 1.58
N GLN A 30 -0.55 14.17 0.39
CA GLN A 30 0.57 13.63 -0.39
C GLN A 30 1.90 13.82 0.33
N ILE A 31 2.17 15.02 0.84
CA ILE A 31 3.39 15.31 1.62
C ILE A 31 3.46 14.42 2.85
N LEU A 32 2.37 14.30 3.61
CA LEU A 32 2.32 13.45 4.80
C LEU A 32 2.59 11.97 4.46
N LEU A 33 2.04 11.48 3.35
CA LEU A 33 2.26 10.12 2.90
C LEU A 33 3.74 9.87 2.54
N VAL A 34 4.36 10.79 1.80
CA VAL A 34 5.78 10.71 1.42
C VAL A 34 6.68 10.79 2.64
N LEU A 35 6.42 11.69 3.57
CA LEU A 35 7.16 11.77 4.84
C LEU A 35 7.06 10.46 5.62
N THR A 36 5.86 9.91 5.74
CA THR A 36 5.64 8.61 6.40
C THR A 36 6.44 7.50 5.72
N TYR A 37 6.44 7.45 4.39
CA TYR A 37 7.22 6.49 3.61
C TYR A 37 8.71 6.60 3.92
N PHE A 38 9.29 7.79 3.88
CA PHE A 38 10.72 7.98 4.18
C PHE A 38 11.08 7.64 5.62
N ILE A 39 10.24 7.98 6.59
CA ILE A 39 10.44 7.62 7.99
C ILE A 39 10.46 6.08 8.15
N LEU A 40 9.51 5.38 7.54
CA LEU A 40 9.44 3.92 7.59
C LEU A 40 10.64 3.28 6.89
N LEU A 41 11.01 3.81 5.74
CA LEU A 41 12.15 3.36 4.96
C LEU A 41 13.47 3.54 5.72
N PHE A 42 13.68 4.72 6.30
CA PHE A 42 14.87 4.98 7.12
C PHE A 42 14.96 4.02 8.31
N ASN A 43 13.84 3.79 9.01
CA ASN A 43 13.80 2.82 10.09
C ASN A 43 14.08 1.39 9.63
N PHE A 44 13.67 1.04 8.42
CA PHE A 44 13.96 -0.26 7.83
C PHE A 44 15.46 -0.40 7.54
N PHE A 45 16.08 0.59 6.87
CA PHE A 45 17.50 0.56 6.53
C PHE A 45 18.44 0.63 7.72
N LYS A 46 18.06 1.34 8.78
CA LYS A 46 18.89 1.45 10.00
C LYS A 46 19.27 0.08 10.60
N ASN A 47 18.41 -0.93 10.37
CA ASN A 47 18.59 -2.27 10.93
C ASN A 47 19.21 -3.27 9.92
N LEU A 48 19.49 -2.84 8.69
CA LEU A 48 20.06 -3.69 7.66
C LEU A 48 21.57 -3.46 7.53
N LYS A 49 22.30 -4.56 7.25
CA LYS A 49 23.67 -4.45 6.79
C LYS A 49 23.64 -4.09 5.30
N ILE A 50 24.01 -2.87 4.99
CA ILE A 50 24.01 -2.35 3.62
C ILE A 50 25.25 -2.91 2.88
N ASP A 51 25.02 -3.77 1.90
CA ASP A 51 26.04 -4.23 0.97
C ASP A 51 26.16 -3.27 -0.24
N ARG A 52 27.29 -3.36 -0.99
CA ARG A 52 27.57 -2.50 -2.17
C ARG A 52 26.47 -2.56 -3.23
N LEU A 53 25.93 -3.76 -3.50
CA LEU A 53 24.82 -3.94 -4.45
C LEU A 53 23.54 -3.25 -3.97
N MET A 54 23.26 -3.33 -2.68
CA MET A 54 22.12 -2.65 -2.08
C MET A 54 22.29 -1.12 -2.14
N MET A 55 23.52 -0.62 -1.92
CA MET A 55 23.83 0.80 -2.05
C MET A 55 23.59 1.30 -3.48
N LEU A 56 24.01 0.55 -4.50
CA LEU A 56 23.73 0.87 -5.89
C LEU A 56 22.23 0.86 -6.20
N SER A 57 21.48 -0.11 -5.68
CA SER A 57 20.02 -0.18 -5.89
C SER A 57 19.24 0.96 -5.22
N ILE A 58 19.73 1.49 -4.09
CA ILE A 58 19.15 2.63 -3.39
C ILE A 58 19.18 3.89 -4.27
N PHE A 59 20.28 4.09 -5.00
CA PHE A 59 20.45 5.26 -5.87
C PHE A 59 19.80 5.12 -7.24
N THR A 60 19.21 3.96 -7.57
CA THR A 60 18.41 3.86 -8.79
C THR A 60 17.09 4.62 -8.64
N PRO A 61 16.76 5.53 -9.57
CA PRO A 61 15.51 6.33 -9.48
C PRO A 61 14.24 5.46 -9.47
N ILE A 62 14.34 4.21 -9.93
CA ILE A 62 13.23 3.27 -10.01
C ILE A 62 12.89 2.65 -8.64
N PHE A 63 13.78 2.68 -7.64
CA PHE A 63 13.58 1.94 -6.40
C PHE A 63 13.08 2.82 -5.25
N ILE A 64 13.95 3.58 -4.62
CA ILE A 64 13.61 4.34 -3.40
C ILE A 64 13.20 5.77 -3.70
N LEU A 65 13.84 6.37 -4.70
CA LEU A 65 13.58 7.74 -5.10
C LEU A 65 12.40 7.87 -6.06
N TYR A 66 11.80 6.74 -6.49
CA TYR A 66 10.66 6.75 -7.39
C TYR A 66 9.53 7.73 -6.97
N PRO A 67 9.14 7.83 -5.69
CA PRO A 67 8.09 8.78 -5.29
C PRO A 67 8.46 10.26 -5.46
N VAL A 68 9.76 10.55 -5.64
CA VAL A 68 10.29 11.93 -5.74
C VAL A 68 10.87 12.21 -7.12
N ALA A 69 11.21 11.16 -7.89
CA ALA A 69 11.88 11.29 -9.18
C ALA A 69 11.00 11.95 -10.26
N GLU A 70 9.69 11.78 -10.16
CA GLU A 70 8.73 12.38 -11.09
C GLU A 70 7.74 13.26 -10.33
N ILE A 71 7.70 14.55 -10.63
CA ILE A 71 6.82 15.53 -9.99
C ILE A 71 5.34 15.14 -10.18
N GLU A 72 4.99 14.57 -11.33
CA GLU A 72 3.64 14.09 -11.63
C GLU A 72 3.25 12.83 -10.83
N VAL A 73 4.24 12.13 -10.28
CA VAL A 73 4.09 10.89 -9.52
C VAL A 73 4.15 11.15 -8.02
N LEU A 74 4.39 12.40 -7.60
CA LEU A 74 4.54 12.72 -6.19
C LEU A 74 3.37 12.15 -5.38
N ALA A 75 3.70 11.15 -4.54
CA ALA A 75 2.76 10.44 -3.69
C ALA A 75 1.54 9.84 -4.41
N ARG A 76 1.76 9.20 -5.55
CA ARG A 76 0.73 8.32 -6.12
C ARG A 76 0.30 7.26 -5.10
N LYS A 77 -0.82 6.64 -5.38
CA LYS A 77 -1.43 5.60 -4.54
C LYS A 77 -0.49 4.41 -4.28
N GLU A 78 0.50 4.20 -5.14
CA GLU A 78 1.57 3.19 -4.99
C GLU A 78 2.41 3.39 -3.72
N VAL A 79 2.67 4.63 -3.33
CA VAL A 79 3.43 4.93 -2.10
C VAL A 79 2.70 4.40 -0.87
N PHE A 80 1.37 4.41 -0.91
CA PHE A 80 0.55 3.88 0.17
C PHE A 80 0.78 2.39 0.40
N ILE A 81 0.83 1.58 -0.67
CA ILE A 81 1.08 0.14 -0.52
C ILE A 81 2.51 -0.15 -0.02
N PHE A 82 3.49 0.65 -0.43
CA PHE A 82 4.85 0.53 0.11
C PHE A 82 4.89 0.85 1.61
N CYS A 83 4.14 1.85 2.07
CA CYS A 83 4.00 2.13 3.50
C CYS A 83 3.40 0.93 4.25
N ILE A 84 2.32 0.32 3.72
CA ILE A 84 1.70 -0.86 4.32
C ILE A 84 2.70 -2.02 4.36
N PHE A 85 3.45 -2.24 3.29
CA PHE A 85 4.45 -3.30 3.22
C PHE A 85 5.56 -3.10 4.26
N LEU A 86 6.12 -1.90 4.37
CA LEU A 86 7.15 -1.56 5.37
C LEU A 86 6.62 -1.70 6.80
N LEU A 87 5.38 -1.31 7.05
CA LEU A 87 4.72 -1.53 8.35
C LEU A 87 4.58 -3.02 8.66
N THR A 88 4.16 -3.82 7.68
CA THR A 88 4.04 -5.27 7.83
C THR A 88 5.37 -5.93 8.19
N ILE A 89 6.46 -5.51 7.53
CA ILE A 89 7.82 -6.00 7.82
C ILE A 89 8.26 -5.63 9.25
N LYS A 90 7.88 -4.45 9.72
CA LYS A 90 8.27 -3.95 11.05
C LYS A 90 7.58 -4.70 12.20
N ILE A 91 6.38 -5.23 11.97
CA ILE A 91 5.61 -5.96 12.99
C ILE A 91 6.24 -7.34 13.19
N LYS A 92 6.67 -7.65 14.41
CA LYS A 92 7.29 -8.95 14.74
C LYS A 92 6.29 -10.03 15.14
N ASN A 93 5.11 -9.64 15.60
CA ASN A 93 4.10 -10.58 16.09
C ASN A 93 3.18 -11.03 14.95
N ASN A 94 3.17 -12.32 14.67
CA ASN A 94 2.36 -12.91 13.58
C ASN A 94 0.86 -12.62 13.70
N PHE A 95 0.33 -12.52 14.91
CA PHE A 95 -1.07 -12.19 15.13
C PHE A 95 -1.40 -10.79 14.59
N TYR A 96 -0.59 -9.79 14.93
CA TYR A 96 -0.78 -8.43 14.43
C TYR A 96 -0.51 -8.31 12.93
N ILE A 97 0.42 -9.10 12.38
CA ILE A 97 0.66 -9.17 10.93
C ILE A 97 -0.60 -9.66 10.22
N ASN A 98 -1.23 -10.72 10.71
CA ASN A 98 -2.43 -11.28 10.11
C ASN A 98 -3.62 -10.33 10.22
N ILE A 99 -3.81 -9.66 11.36
CA ILE A 99 -4.84 -8.62 11.53
C ILE A 99 -4.59 -7.47 10.57
N ASN A 100 -3.35 -6.99 10.47
CA ASN A 100 -2.99 -5.91 9.56
C ASN A 100 -3.36 -6.27 8.12
N LYS A 101 -3.01 -7.48 7.66
CA LYS A 101 -3.36 -7.95 6.32
C LYS A 101 -4.86 -8.13 6.14
N PHE A 102 -5.52 -8.72 7.12
CA PHE A 102 -6.97 -8.98 7.06
C PHE A 102 -7.81 -7.70 7.02
N LEU A 103 -7.39 -6.63 7.70
CA LEU A 103 -8.12 -5.37 7.78
C LEU A 103 -7.61 -4.30 6.82
N ILE A 104 -6.30 -4.10 6.76
CA ILE A 104 -5.73 -2.96 6.03
C ILE A 104 -5.64 -3.24 4.53
N LEU A 105 -5.30 -4.48 4.11
CA LEU A 105 -5.24 -4.79 2.69
C LEU A 105 -6.59 -4.65 1.97
N PRO A 106 -7.74 -5.10 2.53
CA PRO A 106 -9.05 -4.84 1.93
C PRO A 106 -9.35 -3.35 1.75
N VAL A 107 -9.04 -2.53 2.77
CA VAL A 107 -9.19 -1.08 2.68
C VAL A 107 -8.27 -0.50 1.60
N ALA A 108 -7.05 -1.00 1.51
CA ALA A 108 -6.09 -0.58 0.49
C ALA A 108 -6.60 -0.91 -0.93
N VAL A 109 -7.22 -2.07 -1.14
CA VAL A 109 -7.84 -2.45 -2.43
C VAL A 109 -9.01 -1.52 -2.77
N LEU A 110 -9.81 -1.09 -1.79
CA LEU A 110 -10.87 -0.09 -1.99
C LEU A 110 -10.31 1.28 -2.38
N ILE A 111 -9.11 1.60 -1.93
CA ILE A 111 -8.40 2.83 -2.28
C ILE A 111 -7.86 2.75 -3.71
N TRP A 112 -7.26 1.62 -4.06
CA TRP A 112 -6.62 1.41 -5.35
C TRP A 112 -6.62 -0.07 -5.73
N GLU A 113 -7.42 -0.46 -6.70
CA GLU A 113 -7.63 -1.85 -7.14
C GLU A 113 -6.33 -2.58 -7.53
N PRO A 114 -5.36 -1.95 -8.25
CA PRO A 114 -4.13 -2.63 -8.65
C PRO A 114 -3.22 -3.08 -7.49
N ILE A 115 -3.54 -2.75 -6.25
CA ILE A 115 -2.80 -3.24 -5.06
C ILE A 115 -2.74 -4.78 -5.03
N VAL A 116 -3.71 -5.47 -5.62
CA VAL A 116 -3.71 -6.94 -5.72
C VAL A 116 -2.44 -7.47 -6.39
N PHE A 117 -1.87 -6.73 -7.36
CA PHE A 117 -0.63 -7.11 -8.02
C PHE A 117 0.61 -7.07 -7.10
N PHE A 118 0.50 -6.42 -5.94
CA PHE A 118 1.56 -6.42 -4.93
C PHE A 118 1.45 -7.58 -3.93
N PHE A 119 0.35 -8.33 -3.91
CA PHE A 119 0.17 -9.47 -3.01
C PHE A 119 1.29 -10.51 -3.09
N PRO A 120 1.86 -10.84 -4.27
CA PRO A 120 3.00 -11.75 -4.35
C PRO A 120 4.18 -11.35 -3.45
N PHE A 121 4.44 -10.04 -3.27
CA PHE A 121 5.51 -9.55 -2.39
C PHE A 121 5.19 -9.80 -0.91
N PHE A 122 3.94 -9.60 -0.50
CA PHE A 122 3.50 -9.92 0.85
C PHE A 122 3.55 -11.42 1.12
N ILE A 123 3.12 -12.22 0.15
CA ILE A 123 3.17 -13.69 0.24
C ILE A 123 4.61 -14.16 0.32
N ALA A 124 5.51 -13.65 -0.51
CA ALA A 124 6.93 -13.99 -0.48
C ALA A 124 7.55 -13.67 0.89
N TRP A 125 7.23 -12.51 1.46
CA TRP A 125 7.66 -12.14 2.80
C TRP A 125 7.15 -13.12 3.87
N ASP A 126 5.87 -13.53 3.78
CA ASP A 126 5.28 -14.51 4.69
C ASP A 126 5.94 -15.88 4.59
N LEU A 127 6.21 -16.33 3.37
CA LEU A 127 6.89 -17.62 3.13
C LEU A 127 8.27 -17.65 3.81
N ILE A 128 9.02 -16.55 3.69
CA ILE A 128 10.35 -16.42 4.30
C ILE A 128 10.24 -16.41 5.83
N ASN A 129 9.35 -15.60 6.37
CA ASN A 129 9.21 -15.42 7.82
C ASN A 129 8.65 -16.65 8.53
N LEU A 130 7.62 -17.28 7.94
CA LEU A 130 6.95 -18.44 8.52
C LEU A 130 7.66 -19.75 8.14
N LYS A 131 8.69 -19.70 7.30
CA LYS A 131 9.43 -20.87 6.80
C LYS A 131 8.48 -21.95 6.25
N LEU A 132 7.46 -21.50 5.52
CA LEU A 132 6.46 -22.39 4.92
C LEU A 132 6.97 -22.90 3.58
N PHE A 133 7.20 -24.20 3.47
CA PHE A 133 7.67 -24.84 2.24
C PHE A 133 6.65 -25.78 1.61
N LYS A 134 5.61 -26.19 2.39
CA LYS A 134 4.57 -27.10 1.90
C LYS A 134 3.36 -26.34 1.40
N PHE A 135 2.92 -26.63 0.18
CA PHE A 135 1.80 -25.96 -0.48
C PHE A 135 0.51 -25.99 0.38
N LYS A 136 0.20 -27.11 1.03
CA LYS A 136 -0.96 -27.25 1.90
C LYS A 136 -0.92 -26.29 3.10
N GLU A 137 0.25 -26.14 3.71
CA GLU A 137 0.42 -25.22 4.85
C GLU A 137 0.33 -23.75 4.42
N ILE A 138 0.88 -23.42 3.24
CA ILE A 138 0.79 -22.10 2.64
C ILE A 138 -0.68 -21.74 2.41
N PHE A 139 -1.43 -22.63 1.76
CA PHE A 139 -2.83 -22.42 1.46
C PHE A 139 -3.66 -22.23 2.73
N LEU A 140 -3.53 -23.13 3.72
CA LEU A 140 -4.32 -23.08 4.95
C LEU A 140 -4.00 -21.89 5.85
N LYS A 141 -2.75 -21.43 5.88
CA LYS A 141 -2.32 -20.34 6.77
C LYS A 141 -2.42 -18.96 6.14
N LEU A 142 -2.09 -18.84 4.85
CA LEU A 142 -2.04 -17.53 4.19
C LEU A 142 -3.33 -17.18 3.46
N PHE A 143 -3.99 -18.14 2.81
CA PHE A 143 -5.18 -17.87 2.03
C PHE A 143 -6.28 -17.14 2.82
N PRO A 144 -6.61 -17.52 4.07
CA PRO A 144 -7.65 -16.81 4.84
C PRO A 144 -7.34 -15.35 5.07
N THR A 145 -6.06 -14.96 5.19
CA THR A 145 -5.65 -13.58 5.47
C THR A 145 -5.80 -12.66 4.25
N TYR A 146 -5.67 -13.20 3.03
CA TYR A 146 -5.80 -12.44 1.78
C TYR A 146 -7.20 -12.52 1.17
N LEU A 147 -8.01 -13.48 1.59
CA LEU A 147 -9.34 -13.76 1.02
C LEU A 147 -10.25 -12.52 1.03
N PRO A 148 -10.36 -11.72 2.09
CA PRO A 148 -11.22 -10.53 2.07
C PRO A 148 -10.81 -9.51 1.00
N SER A 149 -9.49 -9.31 0.82
CA SER A 149 -8.96 -8.39 -0.18
C SER A 149 -9.25 -8.87 -1.59
N LEU A 150 -9.11 -10.17 -1.84
CA LEU A 150 -9.43 -10.78 -3.14
C LEU A 150 -10.92 -10.70 -3.44
N PHE A 151 -11.77 -10.90 -2.43
CA PHE A 151 -13.22 -10.77 -2.55
C PHE A 151 -13.64 -9.36 -2.96
N ILE A 152 -13.07 -8.34 -2.29
CA ILE A 152 -13.33 -6.94 -2.60
C ILE A 152 -12.83 -6.60 -4.01
N ALA A 153 -11.62 -7.03 -4.38
CA ALA A 153 -11.08 -6.80 -5.73
C ALA A 153 -12.01 -7.39 -6.80
N PHE A 154 -12.44 -8.63 -6.60
CA PHE A 154 -13.36 -9.31 -7.51
C PHE A 154 -14.73 -8.62 -7.59
N TYR A 155 -15.28 -8.20 -6.45
CA TYR A 155 -16.52 -7.44 -6.39
C TYR A 155 -16.41 -6.14 -7.19
N ILE A 156 -15.31 -5.38 -7.01
CA ILE A 156 -15.09 -4.13 -7.75
C ILE A 156 -14.98 -4.36 -9.25
N MET A 157 -14.30 -5.45 -9.66
CA MET A 157 -14.15 -5.81 -11.08
C MET A 157 -15.49 -6.11 -11.76
N ILE A 158 -16.40 -6.78 -11.05
CA ILE A 158 -17.72 -7.17 -11.59
C ILE A 158 -18.73 -6.04 -11.49
N SER A 159 -18.58 -5.13 -10.52
CA SER A 159 -19.51 -4.04 -10.31
C SER A 159 -19.58 -3.14 -11.53
N PRO A 160 -20.76 -2.94 -12.15
CA PRO A 160 -20.90 -2.07 -13.30
C PRO A 160 -20.54 -0.63 -12.90
N ILE A 161 -19.83 0.04 -13.77
CA ILE A 161 -19.59 1.48 -13.62
C ILE A 161 -20.94 2.17 -13.82
N SER A 162 -21.50 2.72 -12.75
CA SER A 162 -22.71 3.54 -12.88
C SER A 162 -22.36 4.78 -13.70
N LEU A 163 -22.94 4.91 -14.88
CA LEU A 163 -22.77 6.06 -15.76
C LEU A 163 -23.43 7.34 -15.18
N ASP A 164 -24.26 7.19 -14.15
CA ASP A 164 -25.05 8.28 -13.56
C ASP A 164 -24.22 9.30 -12.75
N ASN A 165 -22.93 9.09 -12.55
CA ASN A 165 -22.06 10.01 -11.82
C ASN A 165 -21.26 10.97 -12.73
N HIS A 166 -21.67 11.13 -13.98
CA HIS A 166 -21.00 12.01 -14.95
C HIS A 166 -21.74 13.33 -15.22
N ASN A 167 -22.83 13.63 -14.50
CA ASN A 167 -23.51 14.92 -14.56
C ASN A 167 -23.14 15.82 -13.39
#